data_97a7428b0902eb816d29cb6e76804f4c
#
_entry.id   97a7428b0902eb816d29cb6e76804f4c
#
_cell.length_a   1.000
_cell.length_b   1.000
_cell.length_c   1.000
_cell.angle_alpha   90.00
_cell.angle_beta   90.00
_cell.angle_gamma   90.00
#
_symmetry.space_group_name_H-M   'P 1'
#
loop_
_entity.id
_entity.type
_entity.pdbx_description
1 polymer ?
#
loop_
_entity_poly.entity_id
_entity_poly.type
_entity_poly.pdbx_seq_one_letter_code
_entity_poly.pdbx_strand_id
1 'polypeptide(L)'
;DHKRATIMGDRSFGKGSVQTIMPMKFGDKTVAVKLTTARYYTPSGRSIQAKGIIPDIYVDDTPKGNYPSFQIREADLTHHLINQDENKDEKDLLKDLPYDDEEGEIPDYQYMFGDKDWQLQQAVNFLKNKPVAESKYRGKPRDLVKKLKAEAAAEKLKADRAKASKMEKKAEDAKADKAEDAKTEN
;
A
#
# COMPACT_ATOMS: atom_id res chain seq x y z
N ASP A 1 -14.44 -9.44 15.01
CA ASP A 1 -15.62 -10.31 15.22
C ASP A 1 -16.48 -9.85 16.41
N HIS A 2 -15.87 -9.42 17.50
CA HIS A 2 -16.59 -9.02 18.72
C HIS A 2 -16.94 -7.53 18.79
N LYS A 3 -16.63 -6.74 17.78
CA LYS A 3 -16.88 -5.29 17.71
C LYS A 3 -16.38 -4.51 18.94
N ARG A 4 -15.29 -4.98 19.53
CA ARG A 4 -14.68 -4.36 20.73
C ARG A 4 -13.80 -3.15 20.42
N ALA A 5 -13.30 -3.07 19.18
CA ALA A 5 -12.42 -2.01 18.71
C ALA A 5 -12.64 -1.80 17.21
N THR A 6 -12.34 -0.61 16.73
CA THR A 6 -12.25 -0.30 15.31
C THR A 6 -10.83 -0.61 14.85
N ILE A 7 -10.68 -1.37 13.77
CA ILE A 7 -9.40 -1.69 13.16
C ILE A 7 -9.13 -0.65 12.07
N MET A 8 -7.99 0.03 12.17
CA MET A 8 -7.62 1.09 11.24
C MET A 8 -6.24 0.84 10.66
N GLY A 9 -6.02 1.21 9.41
CA GLY A 9 -4.74 1.05 8.71
C GLY A 9 -4.86 0.26 7.42
N ASP A 10 -3.90 -0.62 7.16
CA ASP A 10 -3.93 -1.50 6.00
C ASP A 10 -4.23 -2.95 6.39
N ARG A 11 -4.52 -3.75 5.40
CA ARG A 11 -4.78 -5.18 5.54
C ARG A 11 -3.54 -5.90 6.05
N SER A 12 -3.71 -6.80 7.02
CA SER A 12 -2.59 -7.55 7.57
C SER A 12 -2.04 -8.60 6.59
N PHE A 13 -0.79 -9.01 6.80
CA PHE A 13 -0.02 -9.93 5.95
C PHE A 13 -0.75 -11.22 5.58
N GLY A 14 -1.53 -11.80 6.50
CA GLY A 14 -2.33 -12.98 6.22
C GLY A 14 -1.68 -14.32 6.50
N LYS A 15 -0.69 -14.39 7.39
CA LYS A 15 -0.15 -15.67 7.85
C LYS A 15 -1.08 -16.28 8.90
N GLY A 16 -1.89 -17.24 8.47
CA GLY A 16 -2.84 -17.98 9.32
C GLY A 16 -2.36 -19.39 9.71
N SER A 17 -1.06 -19.67 9.58
CA SER A 17 -0.49 -20.98 9.88
C SER A 17 0.44 -20.95 11.10
N VAL A 18 0.41 -22.03 11.88
CA VAL A 18 1.35 -22.30 12.98
C VAL A 18 2.41 -23.26 12.48
N GLN A 19 3.67 -22.94 12.75
CA GLN A 19 4.81 -23.80 12.41
C GLN A 19 5.50 -24.27 13.67
N THR A 20 5.76 -25.58 13.74
CA THR A 20 6.50 -26.23 14.83
C THR A 20 7.87 -26.65 14.34
N ILE A 21 8.88 -26.37 15.15
CA ILE A 21 10.24 -26.84 14.92
C ILE A 21 10.44 -28.12 15.71
N MET A 22 10.74 -29.22 15.01
CA MET A 22 11.01 -30.52 15.61
C MET A 22 12.50 -30.82 15.49
N PRO A 23 13.27 -30.79 16.60
CA PRO A 23 14.66 -31.16 16.58
C PRO A 23 14.80 -32.69 16.47
N MET A 24 15.76 -33.15 15.68
CA MET A 24 16.07 -34.56 15.48
C MET A 24 17.58 -34.76 15.57
N LYS A 25 18.02 -35.91 16.15
CA LYS A 25 19.43 -36.31 16.13
C LYS A 25 19.73 -37.10 14.87
N PHE A 26 20.78 -36.70 14.17
CA PHE A 26 21.31 -37.42 13.02
C PHE A 26 22.80 -37.68 13.23
N GLY A 27 23.13 -38.85 13.80
CA GLY A 27 24.45 -39.11 14.33
C GLY A 27 24.80 -38.17 15.49
N ASP A 28 25.95 -37.52 15.42
CA ASP A 28 26.42 -36.54 16.42
C ASP A 28 25.87 -35.11 16.17
N LYS A 29 25.06 -34.92 15.10
CA LYS A 29 24.50 -33.61 14.74
C LYS A 29 23.04 -33.51 15.14
N THR A 30 22.65 -32.34 15.60
CA THR A 30 21.23 -31.99 15.77
C THR A 30 20.78 -31.20 14.55
N VAL A 31 19.76 -31.71 13.87
CA VAL A 31 19.05 -31.04 12.77
C VAL A 31 17.63 -30.71 13.22
N ALA A 32 16.96 -29.82 12.52
CA ALA A 32 15.58 -29.49 12.84
C ALA A 32 14.72 -29.44 11.57
N VAL A 33 13.49 -29.96 11.68
CA VAL A 33 12.49 -29.85 10.64
C VAL A 33 11.42 -28.85 11.11
N LYS A 34 11.13 -27.87 10.27
CA LYS A 34 10.07 -26.88 10.49
C LYS A 34 8.87 -27.28 9.68
N LEU A 35 7.77 -27.64 10.34
CA LEU A 35 6.53 -28.12 9.73
C LEU A 35 5.35 -27.22 10.10
N THR A 36 4.42 -27.03 9.18
CA THR A 36 3.11 -26.43 9.47
C THR A 36 2.24 -27.46 10.14
N THR A 37 1.80 -27.22 11.38
CA THR A 37 1.06 -28.15 12.22
C THR A 37 -0.37 -27.74 12.52
N ALA A 38 -0.71 -26.45 12.42
CA ALA A 38 -2.03 -25.95 12.71
C ALA A 38 -2.36 -24.69 11.91
N ARG A 39 -3.63 -24.27 11.96
CA ARG A 39 -4.14 -23.03 11.38
C ARG A 39 -4.84 -22.20 12.44
N TYR A 40 -4.72 -20.88 12.32
CA TYR A 40 -5.50 -19.92 13.10
C TYR A 40 -6.86 -19.69 12.46
N TYR A 41 -7.87 -19.61 13.30
CA TYR A 41 -9.21 -19.18 12.93
C TYR A 41 -9.63 -18.04 13.84
N THR A 42 -10.41 -17.11 13.31
CA THR A 42 -11.04 -16.07 14.11
C THR A 42 -12.18 -16.69 14.95
N PRO A 43 -12.67 -16.00 16.00
CA PRO A 43 -13.81 -16.49 16.78
C PRO A 43 -15.06 -16.81 15.96
N SER A 44 -15.24 -16.16 14.81
CA SER A 44 -16.33 -16.47 13.87
C SER A 44 -16.05 -17.66 12.95
N GLY A 45 -14.91 -18.36 13.12
CA GLY A 45 -14.51 -19.51 12.30
C GLY A 45 -13.87 -19.16 10.95
N ARG A 46 -13.61 -17.88 10.65
CA ARG A 46 -12.95 -17.48 9.39
C ARG A 46 -11.46 -17.76 9.45
N SER A 47 -10.90 -18.31 8.38
CA SER A 47 -9.45 -18.41 8.20
C SER A 47 -8.85 -17.06 7.81
N ILE A 48 -7.72 -16.70 8.41
CA ILE A 48 -6.94 -15.51 8.04
C ILE A 48 -5.81 -15.82 7.04
N GLN A 49 -5.59 -17.11 6.74
CA GLN A 49 -4.53 -17.56 5.82
C GLN A 49 -4.73 -16.96 4.43
N ALA A 50 -3.66 -16.37 3.88
CA ALA A 50 -3.61 -15.67 2.60
C ALA A 50 -4.53 -14.44 2.49
N LYS A 51 -5.54 -14.31 3.36
CA LYS A 51 -6.53 -13.25 3.37
C LYS A 51 -6.16 -12.08 4.28
N GLY A 52 -5.57 -12.36 5.43
CA GLY A 52 -5.28 -11.35 6.45
C GLY A 52 -6.53 -10.85 7.18
N ILE A 53 -6.33 -9.85 8.02
CA ILE A 53 -7.39 -9.08 8.68
C ILE A 53 -7.64 -7.82 7.87
N ILE A 54 -8.89 -7.61 7.49
CA ILE A 54 -9.34 -6.43 6.75
C ILE A 54 -9.68 -5.35 7.76
N PRO A 55 -9.14 -4.12 7.62
CA PRO A 55 -9.49 -3.02 8.51
C PRO A 55 -10.92 -2.51 8.27
N ASP A 56 -11.52 -1.92 9.29
CA ASP A 56 -12.80 -1.22 9.20
C ASP A 56 -12.63 0.13 8.48
N ILE A 57 -11.46 0.77 8.68
CA ILE A 57 -11.12 2.04 8.06
C ILE A 57 -9.72 1.92 7.43
N TYR A 58 -9.65 2.03 6.11
CA TYR A 58 -8.37 1.99 5.40
C TYR A 58 -7.66 3.34 5.50
N VAL A 59 -6.43 3.31 6.03
CA VAL A 59 -5.53 4.46 6.11
C VAL A 59 -4.18 4.06 5.53
N ASP A 60 -3.67 4.86 4.63
CA ASP A 60 -2.36 4.63 4.02
C ASP A 60 -1.22 4.83 5.04
N ASP A 61 -0.02 4.32 4.73
CA ASP A 61 1.15 4.42 5.62
C ASP A 61 1.65 5.86 5.74
N THR A 62 1.42 6.67 4.69
CA THR A 62 1.85 8.07 4.62
C THR A 62 0.75 8.94 4.01
N PRO A 63 0.84 10.28 4.13
CA PRO A 63 -0.07 11.20 3.42
C PRO A 63 -0.04 11.06 1.90
N LYS A 64 1.03 10.48 1.34
CA LYS A 64 1.24 10.30 -0.10
C LYS A 64 0.82 8.91 -0.61
N GLY A 65 0.62 7.95 0.27
CA GLY A 65 0.30 6.55 -0.05
C GLY A 65 1.06 5.55 0.81
N ASN A 66 1.11 4.31 0.38
CA ASN A 66 1.73 3.21 1.12
C ASN A 66 3.19 2.98 0.70
N TYR A 67 3.97 2.39 1.62
CA TYR A 67 5.32 1.91 1.32
C TYR A 67 5.24 0.63 0.47
N PRO A 68 5.86 0.58 -0.72
CA PRO A 68 5.82 -0.60 -1.59
C PRO A 68 6.37 -1.85 -0.89
N SER A 69 7.42 -1.69 -0.08
CA SER A 69 8.08 -2.79 0.65
C SER A 69 7.19 -3.50 1.68
N PHE A 70 6.12 -2.87 2.16
CA PHE A 70 5.18 -3.46 3.13
C PHE A 70 3.93 -4.07 2.50
N GLN A 71 3.83 -4.05 1.19
CA GLN A 71 2.66 -4.55 0.48
C GLN A 71 2.72 -6.07 0.20
N ILE A 72 3.87 -6.71 0.44
CA ILE A 72 4.00 -8.17 0.31
C ILE A 72 3.07 -8.86 1.30
N ARG A 73 2.34 -9.85 0.83
CA ARG A 73 1.40 -10.65 1.63
C ARG A 73 1.73 -12.14 1.54
N GLU A 74 1.18 -12.92 2.46
CA GLU A 74 1.33 -14.38 2.45
C GLU A 74 0.85 -14.99 1.12
N ALA A 75 -0.19 -14.44 0.50
CA ALA A 75 -0.71 -14.88 -0.80
C ALA A 75 0.27 -14.70 -1.97
N ASP A 76 1.24 -13.78 -1.84
CA ASP A 76 2.21 -13.44 -2.89
C ASP A 76 3.45 -14.34 -2.81
N LEU A 77 3.61 -15.08 -1.71
CA LEU A 77 4.74 -15.98 -1.52
C LEU A 77 4.58 -17.28 -2.32
N THR A 78 5.68 -17.74 -2.92
CA THR A 78 5.74 -19.08 -3.50
C THR A 78 5.56 -20.14 -2.40
N HIS A 79 4.72 -21.16 -2.65
CA HIS A 79 4.45 -22.25 -1.70
C HIS A 79 3.71 -21.84 -0.42
N HIS A 80 2.93 -20.75 -0.44
CA HIS A 80 2.04 -20.43 0.67
C HIS A 80 0.93 -21.47 0.84
N LEU A 81 0.41 -21.62 2.05
CA LEU A 81 -0.69 -22.52 2.34
C LEU A 81 -2.01 -21.95 1.77
N ILE A 82 -2.66 -22.70 0.89
CA ILE A 82 -3.91 -22.27 0.24
C ILE A 82 -5.02 -22.16 1.30
N ASN A 83 -5.79 -21.08 1.23
CA ASN A 83 -7.00 -20.93 2.02
C ASN A 83 -8.14 -21.74 1.39
N GLN A 84 -8.67 -22.71 2.13
CA GLN A 84 -9.77 -23.59 1.65
C GLN A 84 -11.14 -22.90 1.70
N ASP A 85 -11.26 -21.84 2.52
CA ASP A 85 -12.51 -21.09 2.71
C ASP A 85 -12.64 -19.91 1.70
N GLU A 86 -11.74 -19.85 0.70
CA GLU A 86 -11.71 -18.78 -0.27
C GLU A 86 -12.80 -18.98 -1.33
N ASN A 87 -13.87 -18.19 -1.28
CA ASN A 87 -14.81 -18.09 -2.38
C ASN A 87 -14.10 -17.47 -3.60
N LYS A 88 -14.36 -17.98 -4.80
CA LYS A 88 -13.75 -17.48 -6.06
C LYS A 88 -13.95 -15.98 -6.24
N ASP A 89 -15.11 -15.46 -5.83
CA ASP A 89 -15.46 -14.04 -5.95
C ASP A 89 -14.60 -13.14 -5.03
N GLU A 90 -14.24 -13.62 -3.83
CA GLU A 90 -13.34 -12.91 -2.92
C GLU A 90 -11.88 -12.91 -3.43
N LYS A 91 -11.46 -13.98 -4.09
CA LYS A 91 -10.11 -14.10 -4.67
C LYS A 91 -9.87 -13.07 -5.77
N ASP A 92 -10.89 -12.78 -6.58
CA ASP A 92 -10.82 -11.76 -7.62
C ASP A 92 -10.86 -10.33 -7.04
N LEU A 93 -11.69 -10.10 -6.02
CA LEU A 93 -11.74 -8.80 -5.33
C LEU A 93 -10.42 -8.43 -4.63
N LEU A 94 -9.63 -9.43 -4.23
CA LEU A 94 -8.39 -9.25 -3.48
C LEU A 94 -7.14 -9.17 -4.38
N LYS A 95 -7.17 -9.78 -5.58
CA LYS A 95 -6.10 -9.67 -6.58
C LYS A 95 -6.04 -8.30 -7.25
N ASP A 96 -7.16 -7.60 -7.27
CA ASP A 96 -7.34 -6.37 -8.02
C ASP A 96 -7.25 -5.10 -7.17
N LEU A 97 -6.82 -5.21 -5.91
CA LEU A 97 -6.40 -4.01 -5.19
C LEU A 97 -5.14 -3.51 -5.89
N PRO A 98 -5.17 -2.29 -6.44
CA PRO A 98 -4.05 -1.79 -7.21
C PRO A 98 -2.79 -1.83 -6.35
N TYR A 99 -1.83 -2.65 -6.75
CA TYR A 99 -0.44 -2.38 -6.46
C TYR A 99 -0.15 -1.02 -7.08
N ASP A 100 0.30 -0.07 -6.31
CA ASP A 100 0.88 1.13 -6.86
C ASP A 100 2.26 0.74 -7.41
N ASP A 101 2.27 0.25 -8.68
CA ASP A 101 3.49 0.04 -9.47
C ASP A 101 4.14 1.37 -9.90
N GLU A 102 3.62 2.49 -9.41
CA GLU A 102 4.33 3.74 -9.58
C GLU A 102 5.63 3.62 -8.75
N GLU A 103 6.77 3.66 -9.42
CA GLU A 103 8.08 3.98 -8.88
C GLU A 103 7.98 5.36 -8.17
N GLY A 104 7.24 5.37 -7.07
CA GLY A 104 7.14 6.53 -6.20
C GLY A 104 8.48 6.71 -5.50
N GLU A 105 8.84 7.95 -5.26
CA GLU A 105 9.92 8.30 -4.34
C GLU A 105 9.84 7.40 -3.11
N ILE A 106 10.97 6.81 -2.70
CA ILE A 106 11.05 6.00 -1.48
C ILE A 106 10.41 6.82 -0.37
N PRO A 107 9.29 6.33 0.21
CA PRO A 107 8.57 7.12 1.19
C PRO A 107 9.49 7.45 2.35
N ASP A 108 9.46 8.67 2.80
CA ASP A 108 10.24 9.12 3.94
C ASP A 108 9.79 8.36 5.19
N TYR A 109 10.65 7.51 5.74
CA TYR A 109 10.41 6.69 6.93
C TYR A 109 10.02 7.48 8.19
N GLN A 110 10.12 8.81 8.14
CA GLN A 110 9.67 9.68 9.23
C GLN A 110 8.21 9.47 9.65
N TYR A 111 7.36 8.94 8.75
CA TYR A 111 5.95 8.68 9.01
C TYR A 111 5.65 7.36 9.71
N MET A 112 6.66 6.56 10.02
CA MET A 112 6.47 5.24 10.63
C MET A 112 6.52 5.25 12.16
N PHE A 113 7.11 6.27 12.77
CA PHE A 113 7.40 6.24 14.21
C PHE A 113 7.24 7.60 14.88
N GLY A 114 6.88 7.55 16.16
CA GLY A 114 6.83 8.71 17.04
C GLY A 114 5.73 9.70 16.67
N ASP A 115 6.01 10.97 16.89
CA ASP A 115 5.03 12.07 16.70
C ASP A 115 4.61 12.26 15.24
N LYS A 116 5.38 11.72 14.31
CA LYS A 116 5.11 11.81 12.88
C LYS A 116 4.43 10.56 12.30
N ASP A 117 4.17 9.54 13.12
CA ASP A 117 3.45 8.34 12.71
C ASP A 117 2.07 8.70 12.16
N TRP A 118 1.93 8.56 10.84
CA TRP A 118 0.73 9.00 10.14
C TRP A 118 -0.51 8.18 10.52
N GLN A 119 -0.38 6.87 10.58
CA GLN A 119 -1.50 6.01 10.95
C GLN A 119 -1.94 6.24 12.40
N LEU A 120 -0.97 6.43 13.30
CA LEU A 120 -1.26 6.78 14.70
C LEU A 120 -1.98 8.14 14.79
N GLN A 121 -1.55 9.14 14.03
CA GLN A 121 -2.21 10.45 13.99
C GLN A 121 -3.67 10.32 13.51
N GLN A 122 -3.95 9.49 12.48
CA GLN A 122 -5.30 9.26 12.01
C GLN A 122 -6.15 8.52 13.05
N ALA A 123 -5.58 7.56 13.78
CA ALA A 123 -6.25 6.89 14.88
C ALA A 123 -6.61 7.86 16.02
N VAL A 124 -5.70 8.77 16.37
CA VAL A 124 -5.97 9.83 17.35
C VAL A 124 -7.05 10.80 16.86
N ASN A 125 -7.05 11.14 15.56
CA ASN A 125 -8.11 11.96 14.97
C ASN A 125 -9.46 11.27 15.08
N PHE A 126 -9.55 9.99 14.75
CA PHE A 126 -10.75 9.19 14.90
C PHE A 126 -11.30 9.22 16.34
N LEU A 127 -10.45 8.96 17.33
CA LEU A 127 -10.85 8.98 18.75
C LEU A 127 -11.28 10.36 19.23
N LYS A 128 -10.78 11.43 18.61
CA LYS A 128 -11.16 12.82 18.91
C LYS A 128 -12.33 13.35 18.06
N ASN A 129 -13.00 12.47 17.31
CA ASN A 129 -14.07 12.83 16.37
C ASN A 129 -13.64 13.90 15.34
N LYS A 130 -12.37 13.89 14.92
CA LYS A 130 -11.84 14.72 13.85
C LYS A 130 -11.88 13.97 12.52
N PRO A 131 -11.84 14.67 11.37
CA PRO A 131 -11.75 14.03 10.08
C PRO A 131 -10.53 13.11 9.99
N VAL A 132 -10.73 11.92 9.41
CA VAL A 132 -9.69 10.92 9.14
C VAL A 132 -9.37 10.94 7.65
N ALA A 133 -8.09 10.92 7.31
CA ALA A 133 -7.64 10.78 5.93
C ALA A 133 -7.68 9.29 5.53
N GLU A 134 -8.81 8.87 4.98
CA GLU A 134 -8.98 7.52 4.45
C GLU A 134 -8.16 7.33 3.16
N SER A 135 -7.75 6.09 2.90
CA SER A 135 -7.09 5.71 1.66
C SER A 135 -7.93 6.09 0.43
N LYS A 136 -7.28 6.63 -0.59
CA LYS A 136 -7.93 7.02 -1.84
C LYS A 136 -8.45 5.82 -2.64
N TYR A 137 -7.76 4.70 -2.59
CA TYR A 137 -8.01 3.55 -3.45
C TYR A 137 -8.44 2.31 -2.68
N ARG A 138 -7.87 2.05 -1.51
CA ARG A 138 -8.10 0.83 -0.73
C ARG A 138 -9.47 0.83 -0.09
N GLY A 139 -10.08 -0.35 0.01
CA GLY A 139 -11.44 -0.51 0.55
C GLY A 139 -12.54 0.04 -0.35
N LYS A 140 -12.24 0.52 -1.56
CA LYS A 140 -13.22 1.06 -2.49
C LYS A 140 -13.57 0.06 -3.61
N PRO A 141 -14.79 0.11 -4.16
CA PRO A 141 -15.18 -0.74 -5.28
C PRO A 141 -14.25 -0.57 -6.48
N ARG A 142 -13.96 -1.67 -7.19
CA ARG A 142 -13.03 -1.72 -8.33
C ARG A 142 -13.32 -0.68 -9.41
N ASP A 143 -14.59 -0.49 -9.76
CA ASP A 143 -14.97 0.47 -10.80
C ASP A 143 -14.69 1.91 -10.36
N LEU A 144 -14.90 2.21 -9.07
CA LEU A 144 -14.57 3.52 -8.51
C LEU A 144 -13.06 3.76 -8.52
N VAL A 145 -12.26 2.75 -8.15
CA VAL A 145 -10.79 2.83 -8.17
C VAL A 145 -10.28 3.08 -9.60
N LYS A 146 -10.80 2.36 -10.59
CA LYS A 146 -10.45 2.59 -12.00
C LYS A 146 -10.76 4.02 -12.45
N LYS A 147 -11.93 4.53 -12.08
CA LYS A 147 -12.33 5.91 -12.39
C LYS A 147 -11.40 6.92 -11.74
N LEU A 148 -11.10 6.78 -10.44
CA LEU A 148 -10.21 7.69 -9.71
C LEU A 148 -8.79 7.69 -10.27
N LYS A 149 -8.25 6.51 -10.65
CA LYS A 149 -6.93 6.40 -11.31
C LYS A 149 -6.91 7.07 -12.68
N ALA A 150 -7.95 6.89 -13.47
CA ALA A 150 -8.06 7.54 -14.78
C ALA A 150 -8.14 9.07 -14.66
N GLU A 151 -8.89 9.58 -13.69
CA GLU A 151 -8.99 11.01 -13.39
C GLU A 151 -7.63 11.58 -12.94
N ALA A 152 -6.93 10.89 -12.02
CA ALA A 152 -5.61 11.29 -11.54
C ALA A 152 -4.56 11.30 -12.66
N ALA A 153 -4.55 10.29 -13.53
CA ALA A 153 -3.65 10.23 -14.68
C ALA A 153 -3.91 11.36 -15.69
N ALA A 154 -5.19 11.68 -15.95
CA ALA A 154 -5.56 12.80 -16.82
C ALA A 154 -5.15 14.15 -16.24
N GLU A 155 -5.25 14.33 -14.92
CA GLU A 155 -4.83 15.55 -14.24
C GLU A 155 -3.30 15.70 -14.27
N LYS A 156 -2.55 14.63 -14.01
CA LYS A 156 -1.08 14.61 -14.12
C LYS A 156 -0.62 15.01 -15.53
N LEU A 157 -1.23 14.41 -16.56
CA LEU A 157 -0.92 14.73 -17.96
C LEU A 157 -1.19 16.21 -18.30
N LYS A 158 -2.27 16.79 -17.79
CA LYS A 158 -2.56 18.22 -17.95
C LYS A 158 -1.50 19.09 -17.25
N ALA A 159 -1.10 18.73 -16.04
CA ALA A 159 -0.08 19.44 -15.29
C ALA A 159 1.29 19.38 -16.00
N ASP A 160 1.67 18.23 -16.53
CA ASP A 160 2.93 18.06 -17.25
C ASP A 160 2.96 18.83 -18.57
N ARG A 161 1.86 18.85 -19.32
CA ARG A 161 1.71 19.69 -20.52
C ARG A 161 1.79 21.19 -20.21
N ALA A 162 1.19 21.61 -19.10
CA ALA A 162 1.27 23.01 -18.67
C ALA A 162 2.69 23.42 -18.25
N LYS A 163 3.45 22.52 -17.62
CA LYS A 163 4.87 22.73 -17.29
C LYS A 163 5.72 22.82 -18.55
N ALA A 164 5.53 21.91 -19.51
CA ALA A 164 6.26 21.90 -20.79
C ALA A 164 6.04 23.21 -21.57
N SER A 165 4.79 23.65 -21.72
CA SER A 165 4.46 24.91 -22.39
C SER A 165 5.07 26.15 -21.71
N LYS A 166 5.17 26.15 -20.36
CA LYS A 166 5.85 27.23 -19.63
C LYS A 166 7.37 27.23 -19.87
N MET A 167 7.97 26.04 -19.99
CA MET A 167 9.41 25.94 -20.28
C MET A 167 9.73 26.34 -21.71
N GLU A 168 8.89 26.02 -22.68
CA GLU A 168 9.05 26.45 -24.07
C GLU A 168 8.99 27.98 -24.19
N LYS A 169 7.96 28.63 -23.60
CA LYS A 169 7.87 30.09 -23.58
C LYS A 169 9.09 30.74 -22.94
N LYS A 170 9.56 30.23 -21.81
CA LYS A 170 10.76 30.76 -21.16
C LYS A 170 12.03 30.60 -22.00
N ALA A 171 12.10 29.55 -22.83
CA ALA A 171 13.22 29.33 -23.74
C ALA A 171 13.15 30.25 -24.97
N GLU A 172 11.95 30.61 -25.46
CA GLU A 172 11.75 31.56 -26.53
C GLU A 172 12.08 33.00 -26.06
N ASP A 173 11.60 33.40 -24.88
CA ASP A 173 11.90 34.74 -24.31
C ASP A 173 13.41 34.90 -24.09
N ALA A 174 14.11 33.88 -23.56
CA ALA A 174 15.57 33.92 -23.40
C ALA A 174 16.38 33.93 -24.71
N LYS A 175 15.79 33.46 -25.81
CA LYS A 175 16.41 33.59 -27.15
C LYS A 175 16.17 34.97 -27.75
N ALA A 176 15.01 35.59 -27.49
CA ALA A 176 14.69 36.94 -27.94
C ALA A 176 15.60 38.00 -27.28
N ASP A 177 15.78 37.90 -25.96
CA ASP A 177 16.68 38.82 -25.23
C ASP A 177 18.13 38.74 -25.75
N LYS A 178 18.65 37.52 -26.01
CA LYS A 178 19.99 37.35 -26.56
C LYS A 178 20.14 37.88 -28.00
N ALA A 179 19.06 37.94 -28.76
CA ALA A 179 19.09 38.47 -30.13
C ALA A 179 19.02 39.99 -30.15
N GLU A 180 18.49 40.60 -29.10
CA GLU A 180 18.40 42.07 -28.94
C GLU A 180 19.74 42.63 -28.45
N ASP A 181 20.42 41.99 -27.49
CA ASP A 181 21.77 42.36 -27.02
C ASP A 181 22.82 42.26 -28.13
N ALA A 182 22.72 41.28 -29.05
CA ALA A 182 23.66 41.14 -30.17
C ALA A 182 23.50 42.24 -31.26
N LYS A 183 22.40 43.00 -31.24
CA LYS A 183 22.16 44.13 -32.19
C LYS A 183 22.64 45.45 -31.68
N THR A 184 22.91 45.58 -30.41
CA THR A 184 23.36 46.85 -29.75
C THR A 184 24.89 46.98 -29.66
N GLU A 185 25.65 45.93 -30.02
CA GLU A 185 27.13 45.94 -30.02
C GLU A 185 27.76 46.15 -31.40
N ASN A 186 27.03 46.60 -32.42
CA ASN A 186 27.60 46.88 -33.78
C ASN A 186 27.45 48.39 -34.14
#